data_13e78a8e050cc9d316767d286aa1932d
#
_entry.id   13e78a8e050cc9d316767d286aa1932d
#
_cell.length_a   1.000
_cell.length_b   1.000
_cell.length_c   1.000
_cell.angle_alpha   90.00
_cell.angle_beta   90.00
_cell.angle_gamma   90.00
#
_symmetry.space_group_name_H-M   'P 1'
#
loop_
_entity.id
_entity.type
_entity.pdbx_description
1 polymer ?
#
loop_
_entity_poly.entity_id
_entity_poly.type
_entity_poly.pdbx_seq_one_letter_code
_entity_poly.pdbx_strand_id
1 'polypeptide(L)'
;RVVETLIGAACALVINLVVVPPVQHEPAERAMRETAYAVADAYDRVAAALASHDAVDGERLLADARALRAHVQRTRAAMDALEESTRLNLRARALRERIARDERLLLTLTVLVNRVIGMSRTVADRFDASVADDPIVHRVGTEARRIAHGVRMLVDRHALEDGRTTTMPALDGPALTTPIAVPQPHPTHWVLIGALLEDVRQARESLEADGAGE
;
A
#
# COMPACT_ATOMS: atom_id res chain seq x y z
N ARG A 1 -23.28 -19.65 51.71
CA ARG A 1 -23.72 -18.53 50.83
C ARG A 1 -22.53 -17.74 50.27
N VAL A 2 -21.54 -17.32 51.12
CA VAL A 2 -20.34 -16.60 50.62
C VAL A 2 -19.51 -17.44 49.67
N VAL A 3 -19.38 -18.74 49.88
CA VAL A 3 -18.66 -19.68 49.02
C VAL A 3 -19.35 -19.86 47.68
N GLU A 4 -20.68 -19.93 47.67
CA GLU A 4 -21.48 -20.03 46.46
C GLU A 4 -21.35 -18.77 45.57
N THR A 5 -21.33 -17.60 46.21
CA THR A 5 -21.11 -16.30 45.51
C THR A 5 -19.69 -16.21 44.92
N LEU A 6 -18.66 -16.67 45.66
CA LEU A 6 -17.29 -16.73 45.17
C LEU A 6 -17.12 -17.69 44.00
N ILE A 7 -17.76 -18.88 44.06
CA ILE A 7 -17.74 -19.82 42.94
C ILE A 7 -18.45 -19.24 41.74
N GLY A 8 -19.62 -18.60 41.92
CA GLY A 8 -20.35 -17.93 40.83
C GLY A 8 -19.55 -16.80 40.18
N ALA A 9 -18.88 -15.96 41.01
CA ALA A 9 -18.01 -14.91 40.53
C ALA A 9 -16.78 -15.46 39.79
N ALA A 10 -16.15 -16.53 40.31
CA ALA A 10 -15.05 -17.19 39.63
C ALA A 10 -15.45 -17.85 38.31
N CYS A 11 -16.61 -18.52 38.27
CA CYS A 11 -17.16 -19.07 37.03
C CYS A 11 -17.52 -17.98 36.03
N ALA A 12 -18.13 -16.89 36.46
CA ALA A 12 -18.43 -15.72 35.56
C ALA A 12 -17.15 -15.11 35.04
N LEU A 13 -16.10 -14.98 35.85
CA LEU A 13 -14.79 -14.48 35.42
C LEU A 13 -14.14 -15.42 34.40
N VAL A 14 -14.19 -16.74 34.64
CA VAL A 14 -13.67 -17.75 33.71
C VAL A 14 -14.46 -17.76 32.41
N ILE A 15 -15.79 -17.70 32.48
CA ILE A 15 -16.64 -17.62 31.29
C ILE A 15 -16.35 -16.33 30.50
N ASN A 16 -16.21 -15.19 31.18
CA ASN A 16 -15.88 -13.92 30.52
C ASN A 16 -14.46 -13.96 29.92
N LEU A 17 -13.53 -14.71 30.51
CA LEU A 17 -12.17 -14.90 30.00
C LEU A 17 -12.13 -15.89 28.81
N VAL A 18 -13.06 -16.84 28.75
CA VAL A 18 -13.15 -17.89 27.71
C VAL A 18 -14.02 -17.42 26.53
N VAL A 19 -15.08 -16.66 26.81
CA VAL A 19 -15.96 -16.02 25.81
C VAL A 19 -15.43 -14.62 25.50
N VAL A 20 -14.13 -14.50 25.17
CA VAL A 20 -13.62 -13.27 24.54
C VAL A 20 -14.28 -13.20 23.17
N PRO A 21 -15.03 -12.11 22.85
CA PRO A 21 -15.59 -11.96 21.50
C PRO A 21 -14.48 -12.07 20.48
N PRO A 22 -14.72 -12.70 19.32
CA PRO A 22 -13.71 -12.82 18.29
C PRO A 22 -13.21 -11.40 17.92
N VAL A 23 -11.90 -11.22 18.03
CA VAL A 23 -11.28 -9.94 17.68
C VAL A 23 -11.64 -9.64 16.23
N GLN A 24 -12.33 -8.53 16.00
CA GLN A 24 -12.79 -8.16 14.66
C GLN A 24 -11.60 -7.63 13.85
N HIS A 25 -11.00 -8.48 13.03
CA HIS A 25 -9.90 -8.12 12.12
C HIS A 25 -10.42 -7.43 10.84
N GLU A 26 -11.66 -7.73 10.45
CA GLU A 26 -12.24 -7.26 9.18
C GLU A 26 -12.10 -5.75 8.91
N PRO A 27 -12.29 -4.83 9.87
CA PRO A 27 -12.16 -3.39 9.58
C PRO A 27 -10.75 -2.99 9.17
N ALA A 28 -9.72 -3.52 9.87
CA ALA A 28 -8.32 -3.21 9.57
C ALA A 28 -7.89 -3.80 8.22
N GLU A 29 -8.30 -5.04 7.94
CA GLU A 29 -8.04 -5.72 6.67
C GLU A 29 -8.69 -5.03 5.49
N ARG A 30 -9.95 -4.62 5.64
CA ARG A 30 -10.67 -3.88 4.62
C ARG A 30 -10.00 -2.54 4.33
N ALA A 31 -9.65 -1.78 5.38
CA ALA A 31 -8.97 -0.50 5.23
C ALA A 31 -7.59 -0.66 4.57
N MET A 32 -6.84 -1.71 4.90
CA MET A 32 -5.55 -2.04 4.28
C MET A 32 -5.71 -2.31 2.80
N ARG A 33 -6.65 -3.18 2.42
CA ARG A 33 -6.95 -3.52 1.03
C ARG A 33 -7.39 -2.29 0.23
N GLU A 34 -8.34 -1.51 0.75
CA GLU A 34 -8.81 -0.27 0.13
C GLU A 34 -7.65 0.71 -0.11
N THR A 35 -6.74 0.85 0.87
CA THR A 35 -5.56 1.71 0.74
C THR A 35 -4.62 1.20 -0.33
N ALA A 36 -4.31 -0.10 -0.36
CA ALA A 36 -3.42 -0.69 -1.35
C ALA A 36 -3.97 -0.52 -2.79
N TYR A 37 -5.25 -0.82 -3.00
CA TYR A 37 -5.87 -0.64 -4.32
C TYR A 37 -5.93 0.83 -4.72
N ALA A 38 -6.24 1.76 -3.79
CA ALA A 38 -6.22 3.18 -4.07
C ALA A 38 -4.82 3.70 -4.46
N VAL A 39 -3.76 3.17 -3.82
CA VAL A 39 -2.36 3.45 -4.18
C VAL A 39 -2.05 2.93 -5.59
N ALA A 40 -2.40 1.68 -5.88
CA ALA A 40 -2.20 1.09 -7.20
C ALA A 40 -2.90 1.91 -8.30
N ASP A 41 -4.16 2.29 -8.09
CA ASP A 41 -4.92 3.11 -9.03
C ASP A 41 -4.29 4.49 -9.23
N ALA A 42 -3.64 5.06 -8.22
CA ALA A 42 -2.92 6.32 -8.36
C ALA A 42 -1.68 6.19 -9.25
N TYR A 43 -0.92 5.09 -9.15
CA TYR A 43 0.19 4.80 -10.07
C TYR A 43 -0.30 4.59 -11.50
N ASP A 44 -1.43 3.89 -11.69
CA ASP A 44 -2.03 3.73 -13.02
C ASP A 44 -2.46 5.07 -13.63
N ARG A 45 -3.02 5.99 -12.81
CA ARG A 45 -3.37 7.35 -13.26
C ARG A 45 -2.14 8.15 -13.67
N VAL A 46 -1.04 8.07 -12.91
CA VAL A 46 0.23 8.71 -13.30
C VAL A 46 0.73 8.14 -14.62
N ALA A 47 0.71 6.81 -14.78
CA ALA A 47 1.12 6.16 -16.03
C ALA A 47 0.26 6.57 -17.22
N ALA A 48 -1.05 6.73 -17.02
CA ALA A 48 -1.97 7.23 -18.05
C ALA A 48 -1.68 8.68 -18.42
N ALA A 49 -1.41 9.54 -17.42
CA ALA A 49 -1.05 10.94 -17.62
C ALA A 49 0.25 11.07 -18.43
N LEU A 50 1.26 10.27 -18.14
CA LEU A 50 2.55 10.27 -18.85
C LEU A 50 2.45 9.80 -20.32
N ALA A 51 1.42 9.02 -20.64
CA ALA A 51 1.15 8.55 -22.01
C ALA A 51 0.15 9.44 -22.76
N SER A 52 -0.34 10.51 -22.15
CA SER A 52 -1.35 11.38 -22.76
C SER A 52 -0.71 12.41 -23.68
N HIS A 53 -1.25 12.53 -24.90
CA HIS A 53 -0.93 13.60 -25.84
C HIS A 53 -1.87 14.81 -25.67
N ASP A 54 -2.90 14.67 -24.85
CA ASP A 54 -3.83 15.73 -24.48
C ASP A 54 -3.38 16.47 -23.24
N ALA A 55 -3.97 17.61 -22.96
CA ALA A 55 -3.73 18.37 -21.75
C ALA A 55 -4.12 17.55 -20.51
N VAL A 56 -3.16 17.31 -19.63
CA VAL A 56 -3.35 16.59 -18.37
C VAL A 56 -3.78 17.59 -17.30
N ASP A 57 -4.88 17.29 -16.58
CA ASP A 57 -5.24 18.02 -15.37
C ASP A 57 -4.32 17.58 -14.21
N GLY A 58 -3.14 18.19 -14.19
CA GLY A 58 -2.10 17.89 -13.19
C GLY A 58 -2.51 18.27 -11.77
N GLU A 59 -3.31 19.34 -11.61
CA GLU A 59 -3.79 19.74 -10.26
C GLU A 59 -4.73 18.70 -9.69
N ARG A 60 -5.65 18.17 -10.50
CA ARG A 60 -6.54 17.09 -10.09
C ARG A 60 -5.77 15.81 -9.79
N LEU A 61 -4.82 15.44 -10.65
CA LEU A 61 -3.95 14.27 -10.43
C LEU A 61 -3.25 14.36 -9.06
N LEU A 62 -2.69 15.54 -8.75
CA LEU A 62 -2.00 15.79 -7.49
C LEU A 62 -2.97 15.82 -6.30
N ALA A 63 -4.17 16.40 -6.45
CA ALA A 63 -5.19 16.42 -5.40
C ALA A 63 -5.63 14.99 -5.04
N ASP A 64 -5.91 14.16 -6.06
CA ASP A 64 -6.28 12.75 -5.89
C ASP A 64 -5.16 11.95 -5.19
N ALA A 65 -3.90 12.16 -5.59
CA ALA A 65 -2.77 11.52 -4.93
C ALA A 65 -2.63 11.94 -3.46
N ARG A 66 -2.83 13.22 -3.15
CA ARG A 66 -2.81 13.72 -1.76
C ARG A 66 -3.92 13.14 -0.89
N ALA A 67 -5.08 12.85 -1.47
CA ALA A 67 -6.20 12.23 -0.76
C ALA A 67 -5.86 10.83 -0.22
N LEU A 68 -4.85 10.14 -0.78
CA LEU A 68 -4.37 8.85 -0.27
C LEU A 68 -3.87 8.91 1.17
N ARG A 69 -3.41 10.08 1.64
CA ARG A 69 -3.02 10.25 3.05
C ARG A 69 -4.17 9.95 4.01
N ALA A 70 -5.40 10.30 3.63
CA ALA A 70 -6.58 9.98 4.43
C ALA A 70 -6.85 8.48 4.48
N HIS A 71 -6.55 7.73 3.40
CA HIS A 71 -6.63 6.27 3.41
C HIS A 71 -5.62 5.68 4.40
N VAL A 72 -4.35 6.09 4.33
CA VAL A 72 -3.30 5.65 5.27
C VAL A 72 -3.70 5.93 6.72
N GLN A 73 -4.24 7.13 7.02
CA GLN A 73 -4.67 7.48 8.38
C GLN A 73 -5.84 6.61 8.87
N ARG A 74 -6.83 6.33 8.02
CA ARG A 74 -7.94 5.43 8.37
C ARG A 74 -7.44 4.01 8.65
N THR A 75 -6.52 3.49 7.82
CA THR A 75 -5.94 2.17 8.02
C THR A 75 -5.16 2.12 9.33
N ARG A 76 -4.35 3.15 9.62
CA ARG A 76 -3.62 3.22 10.89
C ARG A 76 -4.56 3.22 12.09
N ALA A 77 -5.60 4.05 12.08
CA ALA A 77 -6.59 4.08 13.16
C ALA A 77 -7.30 2.73 13.35
N ALA A 78 -7.60 2.02 12.26
CA ALA A 78 -8.20 0.69 12.34
C ALA A 78 -7.22 -0.36 12.93
N MET A 79 -5.92 -0.25 12.63
CA MET A 79 -4.88 -1.10 13.20
C MET A 79 -4.64 -0.81 14.68
N ASP A 80 -4.59 0.47 15.08
CA ASP A 80 -4.46 0.87 16.48
C ASP A 80 -5.62 0.32 17.33
N ALA A 81 -6.85 0.38 16.81
CA ALA A 81 -8.04 -0.20 17.45
C ALA A 81 -7.94 -1.74 17.57
N LEU A 82 -7.40 -2.40 16.55
CA LEU A 82 -7.13 -3.84 16.57
C LEU A 82 -6.09 -4.18 17.64
N GLU A 83 -4.97 -3.48 17.70
CA GLU A 83 -3.91 -3.68 18.70
C GLU A 83 -4.46 -3.49 20.11
N GLU A 84 -5.20 -2.42 20.37
CA GLU A 84 -5.81 -2.18 21.69
C GLU A 84 -6.75 -3.32 22.11
N SER A 85 -7.56 -3.83 21.19
CA SER A 85 -8.45 -4.97 21.47
C SER A 85 -7.70 -6.27 21.80
N THR A 86 -6.43 -6.39 21.34
CA THR A 86 -5.61 -7.58 21.53
C THR A 86 -4.76 -7.55 22.81
N ARG A 87 -4.52 -6.39 23.39
CA ARG A 87 -3.70 -6.22 24.60
C ARG A 87 -4.17 -7.07 25.77
N LEU A 88 -5.46 -7.28 25.90
CA LEU A 88 -6.07 -8.08 26.98
C LEU A 88 -6.18 -9.57 26.65
N ASN A 89 -5.76 -10.02 25.47
CA ASN A 89 -5.90 -11.40 25.04
C ASN A 89 -4.60 -12.20 25.23
N LEU A 90 -4.53 -13.02 26.25
CA LEU A 90 -3.37 -13.87 26.58
C LEU A 90 -3.02 -14.92 25.50
N ARG A 91 -3.93 -15.22 24.57
CA ARG A 91 -3.70 -16.15 23.44
C ARG A 91 -3.17 -15.44 22.19
N ALA A 92 -2.80 -14.17 22.29
CA ALA A 92 -2.54 -13.27 21.18
C ALA A 92 -1.15 -13.38 20.53
N ARG A 93 -0.36 -14.46 20.74
CA ARG A 93 1.00 -14.51 20.15
C ARG A 93 0.96 -14.53 18.61
N ALA A 94 0.18 -15.45 18.03
CA ALA A 94 0.02 -15.54 16.56
C ALA A 94 -0.58 -14.25 15.98
N LEU A 95 -1.47 -13.61 16.75
CA LEU A 95 -2.09 -12.35 16.37
C LEU A 95 -1.09 -11.19 16.39
N ARG A 96 -0.16 -11.14 17.32
CA ARG A 96 0.89 -10.12 17.34
C ARG A 96 1.84 -10.22 16.15
N GLU A 97 2.19 -11.43 15.74
CA GLU A 97 3.01 -11.65 14.54
C GLU A 97 2.29 -11.17 13.27
N ARG A 98 0.97 -11.36 13.21
CA ARG A 98 0.12 -10.87 12.12
C ARG A 98 0.05 -9.34 12.12
N ILE A 99 -0.21 -8.72 13.27
CA ILE A 99 -0.23 -7.24 13.40
C ILE A 99 1.12 -6.66 12.96
N ALA A 100 2.23 -7.26 13.36
CA ALA A 100 3.56 -6.79 12.96
C ALA A 100 3.82 -6.91 11.44
N ARG A 101 3.20 -7.90 10.75
CA ARG A 101 3.24 -7.98 9.29
C ARG A 101 2.38 -6.89 8.65
N ASP A 102 1.16 -6.70 9.16
CA ASP A 102 0.24 -5.65 8.70
C ASP A 102 0.85 -4.25 8.86
N GLU A 103 1.59 -4.00 9.95
CA GLU A 103 2.32 -2.75 10.19
C GLU A 103 3.42 -2.52 9.14
N ARG A 104 4.20 -3.55 8.80
CA ARG A 104 5.22 -3.46 7.74
C ARG A 104 4.58 -3.12 6.40
N LEU A 105 3.51 -3.82 6.03
CA LEU A 105 2.75 -3.53 4.82
C LEU A 105 2.25 -2.07 4.80
N LEU A 106 1.71 -1.56 5.91
CA LEU A 106 1.28 -0.16 6.01
C LEU A 106 2.44 0.83 5.86
N LEU A 107 3.62 0.50 6.39
CA LEU A 107 4.82 1.32 6.18
C LEU A 107 5.21 1.37 4.70
N THR A 108 5.24 0.23 4.02
CA THR A 108 5.51 0.15 2.58
C THR A 108 4.49 0.96 1.78
N LEU A 109 3.19 0.80 2.04
CA LEU A 109 2.15 1.60 1.41
C LEU A 109 2.31 3.10 1.68
N THR A 110 2.75 3.49 2.88
CA THR A 110 3.00 4.90 3.24
C THR A 110 4.14 5.49 2.41
N VAL A 111 5.22 4.73 2.19
CA VAL A 111 6.32 5.14 1.30
C VAL A 111 5.80 5.31 -0.12
N LEU A 112 5.05 4.33 -0.63
CA LEU A 112 4.50 4.37 -2.00
C LEU A 112 3.55 5.56 -2.21
N VAL A 113 2.72 5.89 -1.21
CA VAL A 113 1.87 7.11 -1.23
C VAL A 113 2.72 8.36 -1.38
N ASN A 114 3.81 8.49 -0.63
CA ASN A 114 4.67 9.67 -0.75
C ASN A 114 5.34 9.76 -2.13
N ARG A 115 5.73 8.62 -2.72
CA ARG A 115 6.33 8.57 -4.08
C ARG A 115 5.31 8.93 -5.15
N VAL A 116 4.10 8.37 -5.13
CA VAL A 116 3.08 8.72 -6.11
C VAL A 116 2.62 10.19 -6.01
N ILE A 117 2.63 10.78 -4.80
CA ILE A 117 2.42 12.22 -4.61
C ILE A 117 3.56 13.03 -5.25
N GLY A 118 4.81 12.59 -5.09
CA GLY A 118 5.98 13.19 -5.75
C GLY A 118 5.84 13.16 -7.27
N MET A 119 5.57 11.99 -7.84
CA MET A 119 5.35 11.81 -9.27
C MET A 119 4.19 12.71 -9.78
N SER A 120 3.05 12.70 -9.08
CA SER A 120 1.88 13.52 -9.44
C SER A 120 2.19 15.01 -9.41
N ARG A 121 2.98 15.46 -8.43
CA ARG A 121 3.46 16.85 -8.37
C ARG A 121 4.37 17.17 -9.54
N THR A 122 5.32 16.29 -9.83
CA THR A 122 6.26 16.47 -10.96
C THR A 122 5.51 16.57 -12.28
N VAL A 123 4.46 15.76 -12.48
CA VAL A 123 3.57 15.84 -13.64
C VAL A 123 2.81 17.16 -13.62
N ALA A 124 2.19 17.56 -12.51
CA ALA A 124 1.42 18.80 -12.41
C ALA A 124 2.28 20.05 -12.73
N ASP A 125 3.52 20.07 -12.24
CA ASP A 125 4.39 21.24 -12.34
C ASP A 125 5.15 21.34 -13.67
N ARG A 126 5.40 20.22 -14.36
CA ARG A 126 6.44 20.14 -15.40
C ARG A 126 6.07 19.32 -16.62
N PHE A 127 4.96 18.58 -16.61
CA PHE A 127 4.61 17.74 -17.74
C PHE A 127 4.14 18.60 -18.92
N ASP A 128 4.68 18.28 -20.07
CA ASP A 128 4.28 18.84 -21.35
C ASP A 128 4.01 17.67 -22.31
N ALA A 129 2.92 17.74 -23.07
CA ALA A 129 2.52 16.68 -23.98
C ALA A 129 3.59 16.32 -25.03
N SER A 130 4.53 17.26 -25.31
CA SER A 130 5.65 17.01 -26.24
C SER A 130 6.60 15.90 -25.77
N VAL A 131 6.58 15.54 -24.47
CA VAL A 131 7.41 14.45 -23.92
C VAL A 131 6.70 13.11 -23.86
N ALA A 132 5.43 13.03 -24.25
CA ALA A 132 4.68 11.78 -24.23
C ALA A 132 5.30 10.69 -25.12
N ASP A 133 5.92 11.10 -26.22
CA ASP A 133 6.64 10.20 -27.14
C ASP A 133 8.08 9.89 -26.72
N ASP A 134 8.58 10.50 -25.63
CA ASP A 134 9.94 10.20 -25.16
C ASP A 134 10.03 8.76 -24.67
N PRO A 135 10.99 7.96 -25.18
CA PRO A 135 11.13 6.56 -24.82
C PRO A 135 11.36 6.33 -23.30
N ILE A 136 11.98 7.30 -22.62
CA ILE A 136 12.26 7.18 -21.17
C ILE A 136 10.97 7.46 -20.40
N VAL A 137 10.18 8.47 -20.79
CA VAL A 137 8.88 8.78 -20.19
C VAL A 137 7.93 7.59 -20.36
N HIS A 138 7.91 6.98 -21.55
CA HIS A 138 7.14 5.77 -21.80
C HIS A 138 7.56 4.60 -20.90
N ARG A 139 8.87 4.41 -20.69
CA ARG A 139 9.40 3.38 -19.75
C ARG A 139 9.01 3.69 -18.31
N VAL A 140 9.07 4.94 -17.87
CA VAL A 140 8.60 5.36 -16.54
C VAL A 140 7.13 5.04 -16.37
N GLY A 141 6.28 5.34 -17.35
CA GLY A 141 4.85 4.98 -17.33
C GLY A 141 4.63 3.47 -17.24
N THR A 142 5.45 2.68 -17.94
CA THR A 142 5.41 1.22 -17.87
C THR A 142 5.78 0.73 -16.48
N GLU A 143 6.84 1.24 -15.88
CA GLU A 143 7.24 0.88 -14.52
C GLU A 143 6.20 1.31 -13.46
N ALA A 144 5.54 2.47 -13.64
CA ALA A 144 4.45 2.88 -12.77
C ALA A 144 3.28 1.85 -12.78
N ARG A 145 2.90 1.32 -13.96
CA ARG A 145 1.91 0.23 -14.05
C ARG A 145 2.40 -1.06 -13.37
N ARG A 146 3.69 -1.38 -13.47
CA ARG A 146 4.28 -2.54 -12.79
C ARG A 146 4.26 -2.38 -11.28
N ILE A 147 4.55 -1.18 -10.78
CA ILE A 147 4.41 -0.85 -9.35
C ILE A 147 2.95 -1.03 -8.92
N ALA A 148 1.98 -0.50 -9.69
CA ALA A 148 0.56 -0.68 -9.41
C ALA A 148 0.18 -2.16 -9.31
N HIS A 149 0.66 -2.97 -10.26
CA HIS A 149 0.46 -4.41 -10.24
C HIS A 149 1.12 -5.05 -9.01
N GLY A 150 2.39 -4.71 -8.72
CA GLY A 150 3.12 -5.21 -7.55
C GLY A 150 2.43 -4.91 -6.22
N VAL A 151 1.82 -3.73 -6.08
CA VAL A 151 1.04 -3.36 -4.88
C VAL A 151 -0.20 -4.25 -4.72
N ARG A 152 -0.95 -4.50 -5.80
CA ARG A 152 -2.11 -5.41 -5.76
C ARG A 152 -1.67 -6.83 -5.38
N MET A 153 -0.56 -7.30 -5.98
CA MET A 153 0.04 -8.58 -5.66
C MET A 153 0.42 -8.72 -4.21
N LEU A 154 1.07 -7.70 -3.67
CA LEU A 154 1.57 -7.68 -2.30
C LEU A 154 0.41 -7.86 -1.30
N VAL A 155 -0.67 -7.09 -1.46
CA VAL A 155 -1.82 -7.17 -0.55
C VAL A 155 -2.61 -8.49 -0.71
N ASP A 156 -2.70 -9.02 -1.93
CA ASP A 156 -3.40 -10.28 -2.17
C ASP A 156 -2.62 -11.48 -1.63
N ARG A 157 -1.29 -11.49 -1.77
CA ARG A 157 -0.39 -12.48 -1.14
C ARG A 157 -0.53 -12.43 0.37
N HIS A 158 -0.44 -11.24 0.96
CA HIS A 158 -0.60 -11.03 2.39
C HIS A 158 -1.93 -11.59 2.92
N ALA A 159 -3.02 -11.42 2.14
CA ALA A 159 -4.32 -12.01 2.47
C ALA A 159 -4.32 -13.55 2.38
N LEU A 160 -3.54 -14.14 1.47
CA LEU A 160 -3.38 -15.59 1.35
C LEU A 160 -2.64 -16.20 2.54
N GLU A 161 -1.51 -15.60 2.94
CA GLU A 161 -0.69 -16.06 4.06
C GLU A 161 -1.46 -16.06 5.38
N ASP A 162 -2.36 -15.10 5.54
CA ASP A 162 -3.25 -15.04 6.69
C ASP A 162 -4.48 -15.96 6.59
N GLY A 163 -4.61 -16.77 5.53
CA GLY A 163 -5.72 -17.69 5.32
C GLY A 163 -7.06 -17.01 5.00
N ARG A 164 -7.03 -15.75 4.58
CA ARG A 164 -8.24 -14.94 4.28
C ARG A 164 -8.81 -15.22 2.90
N THR A 165 -7.99 -15.73 2.00
CA THR A 165 -8.39 -16.17 0.67
C THR A 165 -7.70 -17.48 0.35
N THR A 166 -8.34 -18.32 -0.46
CA THR A 166 -7.81 -19.62 -0.88
C THR A 166 -7.38 -19.61 -2.35
N THR A 167 -7.64 -18.50 -3.04
CA THR A 167 -7.36 -18.39 -4.48
C THR A 167 -6.31 -17.32 -4.70
N MET A 168 -5.15 -17.72 -5.23
CA MET A 168 -4.18 -16.78 -5.75
C MET A 168 -4.76 -16.21 -7.06
N PRO A 169 -4.90 -14.88 -7.20
CA PRO A 169 -5.29 -14.31 -8.48
C PRO A 169 -4.30 -14.73 -9.55
N ALA A 170 -4.80 -15.07 -10.75
CA ALA A 170 -3.94 -15.38 -11.88
C ALA A 170 -3.12 -14.13 -12.22
N LEU A 171 -1.82 -14.23 -12.06
CA LEU A 171 -0.92 -13.10 -12.07
C LEU A 171 -0.06 -13.13 -13.32
N ASP A 172 -0.67 -12.80 -14.44
CA ASP A 172 -0.01 -12.51 -15.71
C ASP A 172 0.50 -11.05 -15.77
N GLY A 173 1.17 -10.60 -14.71
CA GLY A 173 1.78 -9.27 -14.68
C GLY A 173 3.30 -9.33 -14.87
N PRO A 174 3.90 -8.39 -15.60
CA PRO A 174 5.35 -8.36 -15.74
C PRO A 174 6.02 -8.06 -14.39
N ALA A 175 6.98 -8.90 -14.01
CA ALA A 175 7.85 -8.64 -12.88
C ALA A 175 8.51 -7.26 -12.97
N LEU A 176 8.86 -6.66 -11.82
CA LEU A 176 9.69 -5.46 -11.78
C LEU A 176 10.99 -5.72 -12.57
N THR A 177 11.32 -4.81 -13.50
CA THR A 177 12.49 -4.97 -14.36
C THR A 177 13.74 -4.30 -13.80
N THR A 178 14.87 -4.48 -14.48
CA THR A 178 16.11 -3.76 -14.21
C THR A 178 15.94 -2.24 -14.17
N PRO A 179 16.72 -1.51 -13.38
CA PRO A 179 16.71 -0.05 -13.33
C PRO A 179 16.76 0.59 -14.73
N ILE A 180 16.00 1.66 -14.93
CA ILE A 180 16.01 2.38 -16.20
C ILE A 180 17.34 3.11 -16.35
N ALA A 181 18.15 2.68 -17.31
CA ALA A 181 19.38 3.40 -17.66
C ALA A 181 19.07 4.55 -18.62
N VAL A 182 19.58 5.73 -18.33
CA VAL A 182 19.48 6.92 -19.16
C VAL A 182 20.88 7.26 -19.67
N PRO A 183 21.21 6.92 -20.93
CA PRO A 183 22.55 7.14 -21.47
C PRO A 183 22.85 8.63 -21.70
N GLN A 184 21.84 9.43 -21.97
CA GLN A 184 21.95 10.89 -22.14
C GLN A 184 20.77 11.61 -21.49
N PRO A 185 21.02 12.71 -20.73
CA PRO A 185 19.94 13.54 -20.20
C PRO A 185 19.12 14.18 -21.34
N HIS A 186 17.81 14.24 -21.18
CA HIS A 186 16.97 14.96 -22.14
C HIS A 186 17.34 16.46 -22.14
N PRO A 187 17.53 17.09 -23.29
CA PRO A 187 18.06 18.46 -23.34
C PRO A 187 17.18 19.50 -22.63
N THR A 188 15.87 19.32 -22.62
CA THR A 188 14.91 20.27 -22.05
C THR A 188 14.21 19.76 -20.78
N HIS A 189 13.84 18.48 -20.75
CA HIS A 189 12.98 17.89 -19.69
C HIS A 189 13.73 16.99 -18.70
N TRP A 190 15.06 17.15 -18.58
CA TRP A 190 15.89 16.30 -17.72
C TRP A 190 15.48 16.35 -16.23
N VAL A 191 14.95 17.49 -15.74
CA VAL A 191 14.46 17.64 -14.35
C VAL A 191 13.20 16.82 -14.12
N LEU A 192 12.24 16.86 -15.05
CA LEU A 192 11.04 16.03 -15.02
C LEU A 192 11.41 14.55 -15.01
N ILE A 193 12.20 14.13 -15.98
CA ILE A 193 12.58 12.73 -16.17
C ILE A 193 13.39 12.23 -14.96
N GLY A 194 14.35 13.00 -14.46
CA GLY A 194 15.17 12.63 -13.31
C GLY A 194 14.36 12.46 -12.03
N ALA A 195 13.41 13.37 -11.77
CA ALA A 195 12.53 13.27 -10.60
C ALA A 195 11.62 12.02 -10.67
N LEU A 196 11.03 11.76 -11.84
CA LEU A 196 10.18 10.58 -12.05
C LEU A 196 10.95 9.27 -11.91
N LEU A 197 12.18 9.21 -12.45
CA LEU A 197 13.06 8.05 -12.33
C LEU A 197 13.43 7.75 -10.88
N GLU A 198 13.71 8.78 -10.10
CA GLU A 198 14.05 8.62 -8.68
C GLU A 198 12.86 8.12 -7.88
N ASP A 199 11.67 8.68 -8.08
CA ASP A 199 10.45 8.22 -7.40
C ASP A 199 10.12 6.76 -7.77
N VAL A 200 10.24 6.38 -9.04
CA VAL A 200 10.04 5.00 -9.52
C VAL A 200 11.07 4.05 -8.93
N ARG A 201 12.35 4.45 -8.89
CA ARG A 201 13.43 3.64 -8.30
C ARG A 201 13.14 3.34 -6.83
N GLN A 202 12.80 4.37 -6.04
CA GLN A 202 12.52 4.22 -4.62
C GLN A 202 11.23 3.44 -4.35
N ALA A 203 10.19 3.63 -5.16
CA ALA A 203 8.97 2.83 -5.05
C ALA A 203 9.24 1.34 -5.30
N ARG A 204 10.07 1.04 -6.29
CA ARG A 204 10.51 -0.31 -6.61
C ARG A 204 11.30 -0.96 -5.49
N GLU A 205 12.31 -0.25 -4.96
CA GLU A 205 13.12 -0.74 -3.84
C GLU A 205 12.28 -1.04 -2.60
N SER A 206 11.24 -0.22 -2.35
CA SER A 206 10.31 -0.46 -1.23
C SER A 206 9.49 -1.74 -1.41
N LEU A 207 9.07 -2.05 -2.64
CA LEU A 207 8.33 -3.29 -2.94
C LEU A 207 9.24 -4.53 -2.89
N GLU A 208 10.49 -4.41 -3.40
CA GLU A 208 11.48 -5.49 -3.38
C GLU A 208 11.92 -5.83 -1.94
N ALA A 209 12.09 -4.82 -1.08
CA ALA A 209 12.47 -5.01 0.31
C ALA A 209 11.40 -5.76 1.13
N ASP A 210 10.13 -5.49 0.86
CA ASP A 210 9.01 -6.19 1.52
C ASP A 210 8.84 -7.63 1.00
N GLY A 211 9.10 -7.85 -0.30
CA GLY A 211 9.07 -9.19 -0.91
C GLY A 211 10.30 -10.07 -0.59
N ALA A 212 11.41 -9.49 -0.14
CA ALA A 212 12.63 -10.21 0.23
C ALA A 212 12.76 -10.48 1.74
N GLY A 213 11.87 -9.91 2.54
CA GLY A 213 11.85 -10.04 4.01
C GLY A 213 11.22 -11.34 4.54
N GLU A 214 10.99 -12.29 3.65
CA GLU A 214 10.55 -13.66 3.89
C GLU A 214 11.72 -14.63 3.62
#